data_4acb9dec24df88f1850d167c95605655
#
_entry.id   4acb9dec24df88f1850d167c95605655
#
_cell.length_a   1.000
_cell.length_b   1.000
_cell.length_c   1.000
_cell.angle_alpha   90.00
_cell.angle_beta   90.00
_cell.angle_gamma   90.00
#
_symmetry.space_group_name_H-M   'P 1'
#
loop_
_entity.id
_entity.type
_entity.pdbx_description
1 polymer ?
#
loop_
_entity_poly.entity_id
_entity_poly.type
_entity_poly.pdbx_seq_one_letter_code
_entity_poly.pdbx_strand_id
1 'polypeptide(L)'
;MINFKNKNILITGASGGIGNELVRKFVSLGGNVLGSGTKAEKLDLLKKRYPNIKVKRFDMAEHQRVEEFIDNVSLELGGLDILI
;
A
#
# COMPACT_ATOMS: atom_id res chain seq x y z
N MET A 1 -23.62 2.91 1.70
CA MET A 1 -22.36 3.43 1.18
C MET A 1 -21.19 2.69 1.79
N ILE A 2 -20.25 2.24 0.95
CA ILE A 2 -19.07 1.52 1.42
C ILE A 2 -18.01 2.53 1.85
N ASN A 3 -17.41 2.32 3.02
CA ASN A 3 -16.23 3.08 3.43
C ASN A 3 -15.23 2.14 4.10
N PHE A 4 -13.96 2.55 4.10
CA PHE A 4 -12.88 1.78 4.70
C PHE A 4 -12.19 2.55 5.82
N LYS A 5 -12.94 3.44 6.47
CA LYS A 5 -12.42 4.22 7.58
C LYS A 5 -11.81 3.30 8.65
N ASN A 6 -10.59 3.61 9.06
CA ASN A 6 -9.82 2.84 10.05
C ASN A 6 -9.41 1.43 9.58
N LYS A 7 -9.56 1.12 8.29
CA LYS A 7 -9.04 -0.14 7.74
C LYS A 7 -7.62 0.07 7.23
N ASN A 8 -6.75 -0.85 7.57
CA ASN A 8 -5.35 -0.85 7.15
C ASN A 8 -5.19 -1.72 5.91
N ILE A 9 -4.71 -1.11 4.83
CA ILE A 9 -4.73 -1.74 3.51
C ILE A 9 -3.32 -1.70 2.91
N LEU A 10 -2.80 -2.87 2.55
CA LEU A 10 -1.56 -2.98 1.78
C LEU A 10 -1.91 -3.23 0.32
N ILE A 11 -1.44 -2.37 -0.56
CA ILE A 11 -1.61 -2.53 -2.01
C ILE A 11 -0.23 -2.80 -2.62
N THR A 12 -0.02 -4.01 -3.12
CA THR A 12 1.22 -4.37 -3.83
C THR A 12 1.10 -3.91 -5.28
N GLY A 13 2.24 -3.60 -5.91
CA GLY A 13 2.23 -3.05 -7.26
C GLY A 13 1.51 -1.72 -7.34
N ALA A 14 1.58 -0.93 -6.28
CA ALA A 14 0.78 0.30 -6.13
C ALA A 14 1.15 1.38 -7.14
N SER A 15 2.38 1.36 -7.65
CA SER A 15 2.84 2.36 -8.62
C SER A 15 2.49 2.02 -10.08
N GLY A 16 1.92 0.84 -10.35
CA GLY A 16 1.43 0.48 -11.67
C GLY A 16 0.07 1.12 -11.96
N GLY A 17 -0.43 0.96 -13.18
CA GLY A 17 -1.70 1.58 -13.60
C GLY A 17 -2.89 1.15 -12.74
N ILE A 18 -3.08 -0.16 -12.59
CA ILE A 18 -4.18 -0.71 -11.78
C ILE A 18 -3.98 -0.39 -10.31
N GLY A 19 -2.74 -0.58 -9.80
CA GLY A 19 -2.42 -0.31 -8.40
C GLY A 19 -2.65 1.15 -8.02
N ASN A 20 -2.28 2.06 -8.90
CA ASN A 20 -2.49 3.50 -8.69
C ASN A 20 -3.98 3.83 -8.56
N GLU A 21 -4.82 3.24 -9.41
CA GLU A 21 -6.27 3.42 -9.31
C GLU A 21 -6.85 2.83 -8.03
N LEU A 22 -6.32 1.70 -7.58
CA LEU A 22 -6.74 1.11 -6.30
C LEU A 22 -6.37 2.02 -5.12
N VAL A 23 -5.15 2.58 -5.14
CA VAL A 23 -4.75 3.55 -4.11
C VAL A 23 -5.72 4.72 -4.07
N ARG A 24 -6.00 5.31 -5.23
CA ARG A 24 -6.94 6.42 -5.33
C ARG A 24 -8.29 6.06 -4.71
N LYS A 25 -8.82 4.90 -5.07
CA LYS A 25 -10.15 4.48 -4.62
C LYS A 25 -10.18 4.24 -3.11
N PHE A 26 -9.22 3.50 -2.57
CA PHE A 26 -9.20 3.20 -1.14
C PHE A 26 -8.95 4.46 -0.30
N VAL A 27 -8.10 5.37 -0.78
CA VAL A 27 -7.90 6.65 -0.11
C VAL A 27 -9.21 7.44 -0.08
N SER A 28 -9.93 7.49 -1.21
CA SER A 28 -11.20 8.22 -1.28
C SER A 28 -12.27 7.64 -0.35
N LEU A 29 -12.16 6.35 -0.02
CA LEU A 29 -13.08 5.68 0.89
C LEU A 29 -12.61 5.70 2.34
N GLY A 30 -11.57 6.44 2.64
CA GLY A 30 -11.09 6.66 4.00
C GLY A 30 -10.08 5.63 4.51
N GLY A 31 -9.59 4.74 3.65
CA GLY A 31 -8.64 3.71 4.05
C GLY A 31 -7.29 4.25 4.45
N ASN A 32 -6.63 3.55 5.36
CA ASN A 32 -5.25 3.81 5.76
C ASN A 32 -4.35 2.93 4.88
N VAL A 33 -3.76 3.52 3.85
CA VAL A 33 -3.12 2.78 2.76
C VAL A 33 -1.60 2.81 2.88
N LEU A 34 -0.97 1.64 2.71
CA LEU A 34 0.45 1.52 2.41
C LEU A 34 0.57 0.90 1.02
N GLY A 35 1.25 1.60 0.12
CA GLY A 35 1.52 1.10 -1.23
C GLY A 35 2.94 0.58 -1.34
N SER A 36 3.12 -0.59 -1.92
CA SER A 36 4.45 -1.14 -2.19
C SER A 36 4.67 -1.32 -3.69
N GLY A 37 5.92 -1.34 -4.09
CA GLY A 37 6.32 -1.52 -5.47
C GLY A 37 7.83 -1.67 -5.56
N THR A 38 8.33 -1.90 -6.78
CA THR A 38 9.75 -2.17 -6.99
C THR A 38 10.58 -0.91 -7.27
N LYS A 39 9.94 0.16 -7.72
CA LYS A 39 10.65 1.37 -8.16
C LYS A 39 10.41 2.53 -7.20
N ALA A 40 11.47 2.89 -6.47
CA ALA A 40 11.41 3.94 -5.46
C ALA A 40 10.91 5.27 -6.02
N GLU A 41 11.38 5.66 -7.21
CA GLU A 41 10.98 6.93 -7.84
C GLU A 41 9.49 6.99 -8.15
N LYS A 42 8.89 5.86 -8.52
CA LYS A 42 7.45 5.81 -8.77
C LYS A 42 6.64 5.86 -7.49
N LEU A 43 7.16 5.24 -6.44
CA LEU A 43 6.54 5.32 -5.11
C LEU A 43 6.60 6.74 -4.56
N ASP A 44 7.69 7.46 -4.81
CA ASP A 44 7.82 8.85 -4.40
C ASP A 44 6.78 9.72 -5.10
N LEU A 45 6.54 9.50 -6.38
CA LEU A 45 5.49 10.22 -7.12
C LEU A 45 4.10 9.90 -6.57
N LEU A 46 3.85 8.65 -6.23
CA LEU A 46 2.59 8.22 -5.64
C LEU A 46 2.37 8.92 -4.29
N LYS A 47 3.40 8.98 -3.47
CA LYS A 47 3.37 9.65 -2.17
C LYS A 47 3.09 11.14 -2.31
N LYS A 48 3.66 11.79 -3.32
CA LYS A 48 3.39 13.21 -3.60
C LYS A 48 1.93 13.43 -3.98
N ARG A 49 1.35 12.51 -4.75
CA ARG A 49 -0.06 12.59 -5.17
C ARG A 49 -1.01 12.34 -4.01
N TYR A 50 -0.66 11.43 -3.11
CA TYR A 50 -1.48 11.05 -1.95
C TYR A 50 -0.63 11.16 -0.67
N PRO A 51 -0.45 12.38 -0.13
CA PRO A 51 0.51 12.60 0.97
C PRO A 51 0.24 11.81 2.24
N ASN A 52 -1.00 11.37 2.44
CA ASN A 52 -1.37 10.67 3.67
C ASN A 52 -1.12 9.17 3.63
N ILE A 53 -0.77 8.61 2.47
CA ILE A 53 -0.44 7.19 2.40
C ILE A 53 1.00 6.96 2.87
N LYS A 54 1.32 5.70 3.16
CA LYS A 54 2.70 5.25 3.35
C LYS A 54 3.14 4.50 2.10
N VAL A 55 4.43 4.51 1.83
CA VAL A 55 5.00 3.75 0.72
C VAL A 55 6.21 2.96 1.21
N LYS A 56 6.42 1.80 0.63
CA LYS A 56 7.54 0.93 0.99
C LYS A 56 7.98 0.14 -0.23
N ARG A 57 9.28 0.21 -0.55
CA ARG A 57 9.81 -0.56 -1.67
C ARG A 57 9.91 -2.02 -1.29
N PHE A 58 9.36 -2.90 -2.11
CA PHE A 58 9.51 -4.34 -1.97
C PHE A 58 9.22 -5.02 -3.29
N ASP A 59 10.00 -6.05 -3.63
CA ASP A 59 9.78 -6.89 -4.80
C ASP A 59 9.13 -8.20 -4.36
N MET A 60 7.88 -8.40 -4.74
CA MET A 60 7.12 -9.61 -4.39
C MET A 60 7.71 -10.88 -4.99
N ALA A 61 8.64 -10.77 -5.94
CA ALA A 61 9.37 -11.92 -6.46
C ALA A 61 10.37 -12.47 -5.45
N GLU A 62 10.72 -11.72 -4.42
CA GLU A 62 11.55 -12.20 -3.31
C GLU A 62 10.71 -13.03 -2.35
N HIS A 63 10.29 -14.21 -2.80
CA HIS A 63 9.33 -15.06 -2.09
C HIS A 63 9.71 -15.38 -0.65
N GLN A 64 11.00 -15.56 -0.38
CA GLN A 64 11.47 -15.89 0.96
C GLN A 64 11.34 -14.75 1.97
N ARG A 65 11.12 -13.53 1.48
CA ARG A 65 11.00 -12.33 2.32
C ARG A 65 9.59 -11.78 2.41
N VAL A 66 8.63 -12.38 1.70
CA VAL A 66 7.25 -11.87 1.66
C VAL A 66 6.62 -11.86 3.04
N GLU A 67 6.75 -12.95 3.78
CA GLU A 67 6.15 -13.05 5.12
C GLU A 67 6.70 -11.98 6.06
N GLU A 68 8.02 -11.81 6.09
CA GLU A 68 8.67 -10.77 6.88
C GLU A 68 8.19 -9.39 6.47
N PHE A 69 8.07 -9.14 5.16
CA PHE A 69 7.59 -7.87 4.65
C PHE A 69 6.17 -7.57 5.13
N ILE A 70 5.27 -8.56 5.03
CA ILE A 70 3.88 -8.39 5.46
C ILE A 70 3.81 -8.16 6.98
N ASP A 71 4.60 -8.88 7.76
CA ASP A 71 4.66 -8.68 9.20
C ASP A 71 5.13 -7.26 9.55
N ASN A 72 6.15 -6.76 8.85
CA ASN A 72 6.65 -5.40 9.06
C ASN A 72 5.61 -4.35 8.69
N VAL A 73 4.88 -4.55 7.60
CA VAL A 73 3.79 -3.65 7.19
C VAL A 73 2.69 -3.65 8.24
N SER A 74 2.32 -4.82 8.73
CA SER A 74 1.30 -4.95 9.76
C SER A 74 1.70 -4.19 11.03
N LEU A 75 2.96 -4.31 11.45
CA LEU A 75 3.46 -3.57 12.60
C LEU A 75 3.42 -2.05 12.36
N GLU A 76 3.84 -1.61 11.18
CA GLU A 76 3.87 -0.18 10.85
C GLU A 76 2.47 0.43 10.81
N LEU A 77 1.48 -0.32 10.35
CA LEU A 77 0.10 0.17 10.25
C LEU A 77 -0.72 -0.04 11.54
N GLY A 78 -0.22 -0.86 12.47
CA GLY A 78 -0.99 -1.23 13.66
C GLY A 78 -1.99 -2.35 13.40
N GLY A 79 -1.71 -3.21 12.45
CA GLY A 79 -2.56 -4.31 12.00
C GLY A 79 -2.73 -4.25 10.49
N LEU A 80 -3.21 -5.31 9.89
CA LEU A 80 -3.49 -5.37 8.46
C LEU A 80 -4.85 -6.01 8.24
N ASP A 81 -5.76 -5.27 7.60
CA ASP A 81 -7.12 -5.73 7.34
C ASP A 81 -7.28 -6.26 5.92
N ILE A 82 -6.64 -5.62 4.95
CA ILE A 82 -6.82 -5.95 3.53
C ILE A 82 -5.47 -5.98 2.84
N LEU A 83 -5.23 -7.04 2.06
CA LEU A 83 -4.05 -7.22 1.23
C LEU A 83 -4.48 -7.38 -0.23
N ILE A 84 -3.94 -6.54 -1.09
CA ILE A 84 -4.22 -6.59 -2.53
C ILE A 84 -2.92 -6.75 -3.32
#